data_240de462151b4acd18cb13ce80898d22
#
_entry.id   240de462151b4acd18cb13ce80898d22
#
_cell.length_a   1.000
_cell.length_b   1.000
_cell.length_c   1.000
_cell.angle_alpha   90.00
_cell.angle_beta   90.00
_cell.angle_gamma   90.00
#
_symmetry.space_group_name_H-M   'P 1'
#
loop_
_entity.id
_entity.type
_entity.pdbx_description
1 polymer ?
#
loop_
_entity_poly.entity_id
_entity_poly.type
_entity_poly.pdbx_seq_one_letter_code
_entity_poly.pdbx_strand_id
1 'polypeptide(L)'
;MFGELYGISDTQPSKLRELLLRAADVANMHIVDSMVYDGGTVYGAVVLVEESHLAIHVFRGLSYALLDIYTCGDRSTPEEAYEYVLRELKPARYTKSYADRSSA
;
A
#
# COMPACT_ATOMS: atom_id res chain seq x y z
N MET A 1 -5.67 -6.69 4.47
CA MET A 1 -4.79 -7.37 3.52
C MET A 1 -3.40 -6.77 3.62
N PHE A 2 -2.40 -7.61 3.75
CA PHE A 2 -1.02 -7.15 3.93
C PHE A 2 -0.05 -8.17 3.36
N GLY A 3 1.18 -7.72 3.13
CA GLY A 3 2.20 -8.63 2.64
C GLY A 3 3.54 -7.96 2.44
N GLU A 4 4.47 -8.77 1.96
CA GLU A 4 5.84 -8.38 1.70
C GLU A 4 6.09 -8.37 0.20
N LEU A 5 6.85 -7.39 -0.27
CA LEU A 5 7.23 -7.27 -1.67
C LEU A 5 8.75 -7.36 -1.76
N TYR A 6 9.23 -8.22 -2.65
CA TYR A 6 10.66 -8.47 -2.84
C TYR A 6 11.08 -8.13 -4.26
N GLY A 7 12.28 -7.60 -4.41
CA GLY A 7 12.83 -7.31 -5.72
C GLY A 7 12.27 -6.03 -6.35
N ILE A 8 11.87 -5.09 -5.52
CA ILE A 8 11.43 -3.79 -6.01
C ILE A 8 12.61 -2.81 -6.00
N SER A 9 12.54 -1.80 -6.86
CA SER A 9 13.55 -0.75 -6.92
C SER A 9 13.23 0.37 -5.95
N ASP A 10 14.26 1.05 -5.45
CA ASP A 10 14.06 2.27 -4.68
C ASP A 10 13.37 3.31 -5.56
N THR A 11 12.54 4.13 -4.93
CA THR A 11 11.82 5.19 -5.61
C THR A 11 11.61 6.36 -4.65
N GLN A 12 11.01 7.43 -5.12
CA GLN A 12 10.72 8.58 -4.29
C GLN A 12 9.41 8.39 -3.51
N PRO A 13 9.35 8.84 -2.25
CA PRO A 13 8.12 8.72 -1.47
C PRO A 13 6.89 9.34 -2.16
N SER A 14 7.07 10.46 -2.86
CA SER A 14 5.97 11.10 -3.58
C SER A 14 5.36 10.20 -4.66
N LYS A 15 6.17 9.36 -5.29
CA LYS A 15 5.68 8.41 -6.28
C LYS A 15 4.91 7.27 -5.63
N LEU A 16 5.33 6.87 -4.44
CA LEU A 16 4.59 5.87 -3.67
C LEU A 16 3.23 6.42 -3.26
N ARG A 17 3.17 7.70 -2.87
CA ARG A 17 1.89 8.33 -2.55
C ARG A 17 0.95 8.32 -3.75
N GLU A 18 1.44 8.72 -4.92
CA GLU A 18 0.63 8.69 -6.14
C GLU A 18 0.13 7.28 -6.45
N LEU A 19 0.99 6.30 -6.28
CA LEU A 19 0.63 4.90 -6.51
C LEU A 19 -0.51 4.46 -5.59
N LEU A 20 -0.41 4.78 -4.31
CA LEU A 20 -1.44 4.41 -3.35
C LEU A 20 -2.75 5.18 -3.58
N LEU A 21 -2.66 6.45 -4.00
CA LEU A 21 -3.85 7.23 -4.33
C LEU A 21 -4.60 6.59 -5.49
N ARG A 22 -3.88 6.15 -6.52
CA ARG A 22 -4.48 5.46 -7.66
C ARG A 22 -5.04 4.10 -7.27
N ALA A 23 -4.33 3.38 -6.41
CA ALA A 23 -4.82 2.10 -5.92
C ALA A 23 -6.13 2.26 -5.16
N ALA A 24 -6.23 3.29 -4.33
CA ALA A 24 -7.47 3.59 -3.61
C ALA A 24 -8.61 3.92 -4.55
N ASP A 25 -8.33 4.68 -5.60
CA ASP A 25 -9.32 5.04 -6.60
C ASP A 25 -9.83 3.83 -7.37
N VAL A 26 -8.92 2.97 -7.81
CA VAL A 26 -9.26 1.72 -8.51
C VAL A 26 -10.14 0.83 -7.63
N ALA A 27 -9.87 0.80 -6.34
CA ALA A 27 -10.60 -0.03 -5.39
C ALA A 27 -11.87 0.65 -4.84
N ASN A 28 -12.24 1.80 -5.41
CA ASN A 28 -13.46 2.50 -5.06
C ASN A 28 -13.49 2.98 -3.60
N MET A 29 -12.35 3.40 -3.09
CA MET A 29 -12.21 3.94 -1.75
C MET A 29 -12.29 5.46 -1.76
N HIS A 30 -12.78 6.04 -0.66
CA HIS A 30 -12.96 7.49 -0.55
C HIS A 30 -11.77 8.11 0.18
N ILE A 31 -10.92 8.80 -0.57
CA ILE A 31 -9.68 9.37 -0.06
C ILE A 31 -9.96 10.56 0.85
N VAL A 32 -9.37 10.57 2.03
CA VAL A 32 -9.46 11.65 3.00
C VAL A 32 -8.19 12.50 2.99
N ASP A 33 -7.03 11.85 3.06
CA ASP A 33 -5.75 12.54 3.13
C ASP A 33 -4.63 11.58 2.76
N SER A 34 -3.44 12.13 2.57
CA SER A 34 -2.26 11.31 2.29
C SER A 34 -1.02 11.98 2.84
N MET A 35 0.01 11.20 3.10
CA MET A 35 1.28 11.72 3.56
C MET A 35 2.42 10.85 3.08
N VAL A 36 3.61 11.43 3.04
CA VAL A 36 4.85 10.72 2.76
C VAL A 36 5.81 10.93 3.92
N TYR A 37 6.77 10.03 4.06
CA TYR A 37 7.84 10.19 5.02
C TYR A 37 9.11 9.57 4.48
N ASP A 38 10.23 10.08 4.96
CA ASP A 38 11.54 9.52 4.66
C ASP A 38 12.34 9.51 5.96
N GLY A 39 12.51 8.32 6.53
CA GLY A 39 13.25 8.11 7.77
C GLY A 39 14.69 7.68 7.54
N GLY A 40 15.18 7.77 6.30
CA GLY A 40 16.51 7.32 5.95
C GLY A 40 16.51 5.87 5.52
N THR A 41 16.51 4.95 6.46
CA THR A 41 16.51 3.52 6.17
C THR A 41 15.15 3.02 5.71
N VAL A 42 14.07 3.64 6.17
CA VAL A 42 12.71 3.31 5.77
C VAL A 42 12.01 4.58 5.28
N TYR A 43 11.35 4.48 4.16
CA TYR A 43 10.55 5.57 3.62
C TYR A 43 9.24 5.02 3.07
N GLY A 44 8.26 5.88 2.89
CA GLY A 44 7.01 5.39 2.37
C GLY A 44 5.91 6.43 2.28
N ALA A 45 4.69 5.92 2.16
CA ALA A 45 3.49 6.74 2.02
C ALA A 45 2.32 6.07 2.72
N VAL A 46 1.39 6.90 3.15
CA VAL A 46 0.13 6.45 3.75
C VAL A 46 -1.00 7.23 3.11
N VAL A 47 -2.06 6.54 2.74
CA VAL A 47 -3.28 7.16 2.26
C VAL A 47 -4.40 6.81 3.24
N LEU A 48 -4.99 7.85 3.82
CA LEU A 48 -6.14 7.69 4.70
C LEU A 48 -7.39 7.72 3.85
N VAL A 49 -8.22 6.73 4.01
CA VAL A 49 -9.52 6.66 3.33
C VAL A 49 -10.62 6.56 4.39
N GLU A 50 -11.86 6.88 4.01
CA GLU A 50 -12.98 6.76 4.94
C GLU A 50 -13.12 5.33 5.47
N GLU A 51 -12.81 4.36 4.61
CA GLU A 51 -12.90 2.94 4.94
C GLU A 51 -11.74 2.44 5.81
N SER A 52 -10.59 3.08 5.80
CA SER A 52 -9.45 2.97 6.69
C SER A 52 -8.15 3.51 6.11
N HIS A 53 -7.24 2.66 5.58
CA HIS A 53 -5.94 3.18 5.11
C HIS A 53 -5.24 2.22 4.17
N LEU A 54 -4.33 2.80 3.36
CA LEU A 54 -3.34 2.08 2.58
C LEU A 54 -1.96 2.61 3.00
N ALA A 55 -1.01 1.71 3.21
CA ALA A 55 0.34 2.11 3.61
C ALA A 55 1.39 1.24 2.93
N ILE A 56 2.50 1.86 2.54
CA ILE A 56 3.66 1.13 2.03
C ILE A 56 4.92 1.66 2.72
N HIS A 57 5.77 0.74 3.14
CA HIS A 57 7.04 1.03 3.79
C HIS A 57 8.15 0.35 3.01
N VAL A 58 9.04 1.13 2.44
CA VAL A 58 10.16 0.62 1.64
C VAL A 58 11.44 0.69 2.46
N PHE A 59 12.18 -0.40 2.48
CA PHE A 59 13.47 -0.49 3.17
C PHE A 59 14.56 -0.17 2.16
N ARG A 60 15.13 1.02 2.30
CA ARG A 60 16.06 1.59 1.33
C ARG A 60 17.25 0.66 1.09
N GLY A 61 17.52 0.38 -0.17
CA GLY A 61 18.67 -0.42 -0.57
C GLY A 61 18.49 -1.92 -0.37
N LEU A 62 17.35 -2.37 0.16
CA LEU A 62 17.12 -3.80 0.42
C LEU A 62 16.18 -4.46 -0.59
N SER A 63 15.66 -3.70 -1.56
CA SER A 63 14.69 -4.19 -2.55
C SER A 63 13.50 -4.88 -1.88
N TYR A 64 13.02 -4.31 -0.78
CA TYR A 64 12.02 -4.92 0.08
C TYR A 64 11.04 -3.86 0.57
N ALA A 65 9.76 -4.22 0.61
CA ALA A 65 8.72 -3.34 1.13
C ALA A 65 7.63 -4.13 1.84
N LEU A 66 6.95 -3.44 2.74
CA LEU A 66 5.74 -3.93 3.40
C LEU A 66 4.56 -3.13 2.86
N LEU A 67 3.51 -3.85 2.48
CA LEU A 67 2.28 -3.24 1.98
C LEU A 67 1.12 -3.65 2.87
N ASP A 68 0.34 -2.67 3.33
CA ASP A 68 -0.84 -2.92 4.16
C ASP A 68 -2.02 -2.14 3.59
N ILE A 69 -3.09 -2.86 3.30
CA ILE A 69 -4.34 -2.27 2.83
C ILE A 69 -5.44 -2.77 3.73
N TYR A 70 -5.97 -1.88 4.56
CA TYR A 70 -7.03 -2.20 5.50
C TYR A 70 -8.29 -1.41 5.13
N THR A 71 -9.38 -2.11 4.96
CA THR A 71 -10.67 -1.50 4.70
C THR A 71 -11.78 -2.31 5.37
N CYS A 72 -12.80 -1.61 5.84
CA CYS A 72 -14.00 -2.23 6.39
C CYS A 72 -15.26 -1.83 5.60
N GLY A 73 -15.08 -1.17 4.45
CA GLY A 73 -16.20 -0.77 3.62
C GLY A 73 -16.74 -1.91 2.76
N ASP A 74 -18.05 -2.02 2.68
CA ASP A 74 -18.69 -3.09 1.93
C ASP A 74 -18.44 -3.02 0.43
N ARG A 75 -18.20 -1.82 -0.08
CA ARG A 75 -18.08 -1.59 -1.52
C ARG A 75 -16.64 -1.43 -1.97
N SER A 76 -15.72 -1.40 -1.04
CA SER A 76 -14.31 -1.32 -1.38
C SER A 76 -13.74 -2.72 -1.55
N THR A 77 -12.76 -2.84 -2.43
CA THR A 77 -12.13 -4.12 -2.74
C THR A 77 -10.63 -4.01 -2.49
N PRO A 78 -10.18 -4.36 -1.28
CA PRO A 78 -8.75 -4.25 -0.97
C PRO A 78 -7.88 -5.07 -1.92
N GLU A 79 -8.41 -6.16 -2.45
CA GLU A 79 -7.67 -6.96 -3.43
C GLU A 79 -7.37 -6.20 -4.70
N GLU A 80 -8.30 -5.40 -5.20
CA GLU A 80 -8.05 -4.60 -6.41
C GLU A 80 -6.95 -3.58 -6.17
N ALA A 81 -6.94 -2.96 -4.99
CA ALA A 81 -5.88 -2.03 -4.64
C ALA A 81 -4.54 -2.74 -4.55
N TYR A 82 -4.50 -3.89 -3.90
CA TYR A 82 -3.29 -4.68 -3.76
C TYR A 82 -2.73 -5.11 -5.13
N GLU A 83 -3.59 -5.63 -5.98
CA GLU A 83 -3.21 -6.04 -7.33
C GLU A 83 -2.70 -4.88 -8.17
N TYR A 84 -3.30 -3.70 -8.01
CA TYR A 84 -2.84 -2.50 -8.70
C TYR A 84 -1.40 -2.17 -8.32
N VAL A 85 -1.11 -2.19 -7.01
CA VAL A 85 0.25 -1.93 -6.51
C VAL A 85 1.23 -2.95 -7.06
N LEU A 86 0.86 -4.23 -7.08
CA LEU A 86 1.72 -5.28 -7.61
C LEU A 86 2.02 -5.06 -9.09
N ARG A 87 1.03 -4.67 -9.87
CA ARG A 87 1.23 -4.43 -11.32
C ARG A 87 2.17 -3.26 -11.56
N GLU A 88 2.10 -2.23 -10.73
CA GLU A 88 2.91 -1.03 -10.91
C GLU A 88 4.34 -1.20 -10.41
N LEU A 89 4.52 -1.85 -9.27
CA LEU A 89 5.85 -2.04 -8.69
C LEU A 89 6.58 -3.26 -9.23
N LYS A 90 5.86 -4.22 -9.77
CA LYS A 90 6.43 -5.43 -10.40
C LYS A 90 7.47 -6.13 -9.52
N PRO A 91 7.11 -6.52 -8.29
CA PRO A 91 8.05 -7.24 -7.44
C PRO A 91 8.40 -8.59 -8.06
N ALA A 92 9.63 -9.06 -7.82
CA ALA A 92 10.07 -10.38 -8.28
C ALA A 92 9.26 -11.47 -7.56
N ARG A 93 8.85 -11.19 -6.33
CA ARG A 93 8.09 -12.12 -5.53
C ARG A 93 7.33 -11.34 -4.45
N TYR A 94 6.23 -11.88 -3.97
CA TYR A 94 5.43 -11.20 -2.96
C TYR A 94 4.66 -12.22 -2.11
N THR A 95 4.21 -11.78 -0.93
CA THR A 95 3.27 -12.50 -0.11
C THR A 95 1.98 -11.71 -0.02
N LYS A 96 0.91 -12.38 0.37
CA LYS A 96 -0.41 -11.77 0.49
C LYS A 96 -1.17 -12.51 1.58
N SER A 97 -1.56 -11.80 2.63
CA SER A 97 -2.24 -12.38 3.77
C SER A 97 -3.44 -11.54 4.17
N TYR A 98 -4.39 -12.17 4.80
CA TYR A 98 -5.56 -11.50 5.34
C TYR A 98 -5.51 -11.51 6.85
N ALA A 99 -6.02 -10.43 7.46
CA ALA A 99 -6.29 -10.37 8.88
C ALA A 99 -7.67 -9.76 9.05
N ASP A 100 -8.55 -10.43 9.76
CA ASP A 100 -9.86 -9.90 10.07
C ASP A 100 -9.75 -9.02 11.30
N ARG A 101 -9.75 -7.71 11.09
CA ARG A 101 -9.63 -6.72 12.16
C ARG A 101 -10.97 -6.15 12.59
N SER A 102 -12.02 -6.46 11.86
CA SER A 102 -13.34 -5.89 12.08
C SER A 102 -14.15 -6.65 13.13
N SER A 103 -13.76 -7.85 13.44
CA SER A 103 -14.49 -8.73 14.35
C SER A 103 -14.03 -8.62 15.80
N ALA A 104 -13.16 -7.68 16.08
CA ALA A 104 -12.61 -7.51 17.42
C ALA A 104 -13.68 -7.13 18.46
#